data_6c5fd0f30f3e34e8670c7ced8d6215eb
#
_entry.id   6c5fd0f30f3e34e8670c7ced8d6215eb
#
_cell.length_a   1.000
_cell.length_b   1.000
_cell.length_c   1.000
_cell.angle_alpha   90.00
_cell.angle_beta   90.00
_cell.angle_gamma   90.00
#
_symmetry.space_group_name_H-M   'P 1'
#
loop_
_entity.id
_entity.type
_entity.pdbx_description
1 polymer ?
#
loop_
_entity_poly.entity_id
_entity_poly.type
_entity_poly.pdbx_seq_one_letter_code
_entity_poly.pdbx_strand_id
1 'polypeptide(L)'
;MNTETNFIKGRMNKSVDERILPMGEYRDALNIRLGSTEGTTIGAVENTKGNDKITTLEYNGTSLSSNTVCIGAYEDGTTETMYWFVHDPTRGVDMVVSYNTNIQALNYHLISTSVLNFDPKFLVTGVDLIDNFLFFTDDLNPPRFIDVNRQYATSFVEADISVLRPAPITSPTFTLRTVSGSADFMETNFVSFAYRYKYENLQYSALSQFSEAAFCPMPYEVTLEMYSNTGMRNAFNAAAVSFSTGGASVIGIDLCFKVSNTNVVNVIQKFNKEEEGWADNTTQ
;
A
#
# COMPACT_ATOMS: atom_id res chain seq x y z
N MET A 1 -20.64 66.74 -6.70
CA MET A 1 -19.56 66.20 -5.86
C MET A 1 -19.21 64.87 -6.47
N ASN A 2 -18.10 64.79 -7.21
CA ASN A 2 -17.62 63.49 -7.73
C ASN A 2 -16.93 62.77 -6.60
N THR A 3 -17.51 61.71 -6.15
CA THR A 3 -16.88 60.82 -5.15
C THR A 3 -16.00 59.84 -5.93
N GLU A 4 -14.70 60.06 -5.92
CA GLU A 4 -13.75 59.08 -6.39
C GLU A 4 -13.64 57.99 -5.35
N THR A 5 -14.13 56.83 -5.66
CA THR A 5 -13.96 55.60 -4.87
C THR A 5 -12.71 54.89 -5.37
N ASN A 6 -11.70 54.78 -4.48
CA ASN A 6 -10.53 53.95 -4.73
C ASN A 6 -10.45 52.84 -3.71
N PHE A 7 -9.80 51.74 -4.07
CA PHE A 7 -9.69 50.52 -3.23
C PHE A 7 -8.25 50.27 -2.81
N ILE A 8 -7.45 51.32 -2.69
CA ILE A 8 -5.98 51.24 -2.45
C ILE A 8 -5.64 50.47 -1.19
N LYS A 9 -6.48 50.53 -0.13
CA LYS A 9 -6.21 49.83 1.13
C LYS A 9 -6.48 48.31 1.06
N GLY A 10 -7.22 47.85 0.05
CA GLY A 10 -7.50 46.40 -0.11
C GLY A 10 -8.29 45.75 1.04
N ARG A 11 -8.94 46.55 1.91
CA ARG A 11 -9.62 46.07 3.11
C ARG A 11 -11.13 46.09 2.95
N MET A 12 -11.78 44.96 3.18
CA MET A 12 -13.20 44.83 3.30
C MET A 12 -13.68 45.13 4.72
N ASN A 13 -14.63 46.08 4.86
CA ASN A 13 -15.14 46.51 6.17
C ASN A 13 -16.66 46.41 6.18
N LYS A 14 -17.19 45.27 6.64
CA LYS A 14 -18.64 44.99 6.71
C LYS A 14 -19.35 45.64 7.91
N SER A 15 -18.57 46.08 8.91
CA SER A 15 -19.09 46.54 10.21
C SER A 15 -19.43 47.99 10.25
N VAL A 16 -19.06 48.80 9.23
CA VAL A 16 -19.20 50.24 9.21
C VAL A 16 -20.29 50.65 8.27
N ASP A 17 -21.07 51.69 8.64
CA ASP A 17 -22.06 52.28 7.75
C ASP A 17 -21.38 52.82 6.50
N GLU A 18 -22.06 52.67 5.35
CA GLU A 18 -21.58 53.04 4.03
C GLU A 18 -21.15 54.50 3.91
N ARG A 19 -21.77 55.39 4.73
CA ARG A 19 -21.53 56.85 4.74
C ARG A 19 -20.24 57.25 5.44
N ILE A 20 -19.71 56.38 6.33
CA ILE A 20 -18.51 56.60 7.08
C ILE A 20 -17.40 55.63 6.76
N LEU A 21 -17.53 54.94 5.64
CA LEU A 21 -16.51 54.02 5.18
C LEU A 21 -15.20 54.76 4.89
N PRO A 22 -14.06 54.41 5.50
CA PRO A 22 -12.80 55.04 5.23
C PRO A 22 -12.39 54.97 3.76
N MET A 23 -11.79 56.04 3.25
CA MET A 23 -11.33 56.13 1.87
C MET A 23 -10.30 55.01 1.61
N GLY A 24 -10.50 54.26 0.51
CA GLY A 24 -9.67 53.11 0.13
C GLY A 24 -10.14 51.74 0.66
N GLU A 25 -11.18 51.73 1.52
CA GLU A 25 -11.85 50.50 1.95
C GLU A 25 -13.15 50.27 1.17
N TYR A 26 -13.64 49.04 1.15
CA TYR A 26 -14.92 48.69 0.51
C TYR A 26 -15.77 47.85 1.49
N ARG A 27 -17.09 47.92 1.32
CA ARG A 27 -18.02 47.25 2.23
C ARG A 27 -18.24 45.81 1.88
N ASP A 28 -18.37 45.47 0.64
CA ASP A 28 -18.59 44.12 0.17
C ASP A 28 -18.06 43.94 -1.26
N ALA A 29 -17.56 42.75 -1.54
CA ALA A 29 -17.12 42.36 -2.85
C ALA A 29 -17.15 40.82 -2.96
N LEU A 30 -17.56 40.33 -4.11
CA LEU A 30 -17.64 38.92 -4.43
C LEU A 30 -16.77 38.63 -5.64
N ASN A 31 -15.92 37.61 -5.51
CA ASN A 31 -15.03 37.10 -6.59
C ASN A 31 -14.12 38.17 -7.19
N ILE A 32 -13.63 39.09 -6.36
CA ILE A 32 -12.64 40.07 -6.78
C ILE A 32 -11.31 39.90 -6.07
N ARG A 33 -10.25 40.24 -6.76
CA ARG A 33 -8.89 40.37 -6.26
C ARG A 33 -8.48 41.83 -6.34
N LEU A 34 -7.95 42.37 -5.24
CA LEU A 34 -7.31 43.67 -5.18
C LEU A 34 -5.81 43.48 -5.12
N GLY A 35 -5.13 44.01 -6.07
CA GLY A 35 -3.67 43.93 -6.08
C GLY A 35 -3.10 44.45 -7.38
N SER A 36 -1.81 44.77 -7.39
CA SER A 36 -1.04 44.89 -8.62
C SER A 36 0.02 43.81 -8.62
N THR A 37 0.05 43.01 -9.66
CA THR A 37 1.12 42.04 -9.88
C THR A 37 2.34 42.68 -10.51
N GLU A 38 2.21 43.86 -11.09
CA GLU A 38 3.28 44.56 -11.81
C GLU A 38 3.17 46.05 -11.60
N GLY A 39 3.89 46.58 -10.67
CA GLY A 39 4.34 47.93 -10.39
C GLY A 39 3.57 49.20 -10.84
N THR A 40 2.52 49.12 -11.63
CA THR A 40 1.90 50.28 -12.26
C THR A 40 0.41 50.52 -11.96
N THR A 41 -0.30 49.54 -11.37
CA THR A 41 -1.74 49.66 -11.09
C THR A 41 -2.09 49.28 -9.68
N ILE A 42 -1.59 50.06 -8.72
CA ILE A 42 -1.95 49.87 -7.30
C ILE A 42 -3.44 50.14 -7.11
N GLY A 43 -4.18 49.16 -6.58
CA GLY A 43 -5.62 49.26 -6.33
C GLY A 43 -6.52 48.91 -7.51
N ALA A 44 -5.98 48.26 -8.53
CA ALA A 44 -6.82 47.69 -9.59
C ALA A 44 -7.71 46.57 -9.03
N VAL A 45 -8.94 46.54 -9.46
CA VAL A 45 -9.92 45.50 -9.14
C VAL A 45 -9.95 44.51 -10.30
N GLU A 46 -9.62 43.28 -10.03
CA GLU A 46 -9.62 42.18 -11.00
C GLU A 46 -10.62 41.11 -10.55
N ASN A 47 -11.19 40.38 -11.48
CA ASN A 47 -11.90 39.15 -11.14
C ASN A 47 -10.90 38.10 -10.64
N THR A 48 -11.31 37.30 -9.66
CA THR A 48 -10.53 36.08 -9.33
C THR A 48 -10.46 35.24 -10.60
N LYS A 49 -9.24 34.81 -10.94
CA LYS A 49 -9.08 33.85 -12.03
C LYS A 49 -9.86 32.59 -11.70
N GLY A 50 -10.63 32.10 -12.65
CA GLY A 50 -11.26 30.80 -12.56
C GLY A 50 -10.23 29.67 -12.63
N ASN A 51 -10.67 28.46 -12.37
CA ASN A 51 -9.84 27.28 -12.58
C ASN A 51 -9.77 27.00 -14.08
N ASP A 52 -8.56 26.78 -14.56
CA ASP A 52 -8.35 26.28 -15.92
C ASP A 52 -8.53 24.77 -15.93
N LYS A 53 -9.29 24.26 -16.92
CA LYS A 53 -9.46 22.83 -17.10
C LYS A 53 -8.18 22.25 -17.73
N ILE A 54 -7.43 21.47 -16.95
CA ILE A 54 -6.17 20.87 -17.38
C ILE A 54 -6.41 19.66 -18.29
N THR A 55 -7.34 18.76 -17.90
CA THR A 55 -7.61 17.51 -18.61
C THR A 55 -9.02 17.01 -18.35
N THR A 56 -9.39 15.96 -19.06
CA THR A 56 -10.63 15.20 -18.81
C THR A 56 -10.25 13.77 -18.50
N LEU A 57 -10.74 13.23 -17.39
CA LEU A 57 -10.53 11.83 -17.05
C LEU A 57 -11.44 10.95 -17.90
N GLU A 58 -10.89 9.84 -18.36
CA GLU A 58 -11.58 8.91 -19.25
C GLU A 58 -11.50 7.47 -18.73
N TYR A 59 -12.54 6.71 -19.01
CA TYR A 59 -12.59 5.28 -18.82
C TYR A 59 -13.08 4.61 -20.10
N ASN A 60 -12.28 3.66 -20.62
CA ASN A 60 -12.54 2.99 -21.90
C ASN A 60 -12.84 3.97 -23.06
N GLY A 61 -12.02 5.04 -23.19
CA GLY A 61 -12.13 6.03 -24.26
C GLY A 61 -13.34 6.96 -24.17
N THR A 62 -14.01 6.99 -23.02
CA THR A 62 -15.16 7.88 -22.80
C THR A 62 -14.96 8.65 -21.49
N SER A 63 -15.27 9.95 -21.51
CA SER A 63 -15.18 10.82 -20.33
C SER A 63 -16.02 10.29 -19.17
N LEU A 64 -15.53 10.49 -17.94
CA LEU A 64 -16.27 10.14 -16.73
C LEU A 64 -17.63 10.87 -16.67
N SER A 65 -18.54 10.37 -15.87
CA SER A 65 -19.89 10.94 -15.73
C SER A 65 -19.87 12.30 -15.04
N SER A 66 -20.95 13.07 -15.19
CA SER A 66 -21.12 14.34 -14.48
C SER A 66 -21.27 14.19 -12.96
N ASN A 67 -21.55 12.97 -12.49
CA ASN A 67 -21.72 12.64 -11.08
C ASN A 67 -20.42 12.11 -10.44
N THR A 68 -19.32 12.17 -11.19
CA THR A 68 -17.99 11.78 -10.67
C THR A 68 -17.58 12.67 -9.52
N VAL A 69 -17.07 12.07 -8.46
CA VAL A 69 -16.63 12.75 -7.23
C VAL A 69 -15.17 12.46 -6.98
N CYS A 70 -14.41 13.51 -6.66
CA CYS A 70 -13.08 13.38 -6.08
C CYS A 70 -13.24 13.21 -4.57
N ILE A 71 -12.82 12.07 -4.04
CA ILE A 71 -12.94 11.72 -2.62
C ILE A 71 -11.67 12.01 -1.81
N GLY A 72 -10.59 12.37 -2.48
CA GLY A 72 -9.33 12.76 -1.85
C GLY A 72 -8.34 13.27 -2.86
N ALA A 73 -7.42 14.10 -2.40
CA ALA A 73 -6.32 14.63 -3.20
C ALA A 73 -5.07 14.79 -2.33
N TYR A 74 -3.91 14.65 -2.95
CA TYR A 74 -2.61 14.83 -2.32
C TYR A 74 -1.66 15.54 -3.28
N GLU A 75 -0.93 16.53 -2.79
CA GLU A 75 0.07 17.28 -3.54
C GLU A 75 1.47 16.86 -3.10
N ASP A 76 2.25 16.35 -4.03
CA ASP A 76 3.69 16.20 -3.85
C ASP A 76 4.39 17.44 -4.41
N GLY A 77 4.75 18.34 -3.52
CA GLY A 77 5.48 19.57 -3.87
C GLY A 77 6.92 19.33 -4.33
N THR A 78 7.47 18.13 -4.16
CA THR A 78 8.83 17.80 -4.58
C THR A 78 8.89 17.54 -6.08
N THR A 79 7.89 16.83 -6.60
CA THR A 79 7.78 16.47 -8.02
C THR A 79 6.76 17.31 -8.78
N GLU A 80 6.10 18.28 -8.12
CA GLU A 80 5.02 19.07 -8.69
C GLU A 80 3.89 18.18 -9.26
N THR A 81 3.54 17.13 -8.50
CA THR A 81 2.56 16.13 -8.91
C THR A 81 1.36 16.15 -7.97
N MET A 82 0.17 16.24 -8.54
CA MET A 82 -1.09 16.14 -7.81
C MET A 82 -1.70 14.76 -8.03
N TYR A 83 -2.08 14.08 -6.95
CA TYR A 83 -2.78 12.80 -6.96
C TYR A 83 -4.24 13.00 -6.61
N TRP A 84 -5.15 12.28 -7.30
CA TRP A 84 -6.58 12.29 -7.03
C TRP A 84 -7.13 10.89 -6.88
N PHE A 85 -8.05 10.73 -5.94
CA PHE A 85 -8.85 9.54 -5.70
C PHE A 85 -10.26 9.84 -6.20
N VAL A 86 -10.69 9.11 -7.22
CA VAL A 86 -11.88 9.44 -8.01
C VAL A 86 -12.85 8.28 -8.01
N HIS A 87 -14.14 8.58 -7.76
CA HIS A 87 -15.23 7.64 -7.81
C HIS A 87 -16.27 8.09 -8.83
N ASP A 88 -16.62 7.24 -9.80
CA ASP A 88 -17.72 7.47 -10.74
C ASP A 88 -18.86 6.47 -10.45
N PRO A 89 -19.91 6.91 -9.74
CA PRO A 89 -21.02 6.03 -9.35
C PRO A 89 -21.84 5.55 -10.54
N THR A 90 -21.89 6.34 -11.63
CA THR A 90 -22.68 5.98 -12.81
C THR A 90 -22.04 4.87 -13.62
N ARG A 91 -20.72 4.83 -13.66
CA ARG A 91 -19.95 3.81 -14.37
C ARG A 91 -19.48 2.69 -13.45
N GLY A 92 -19.61 2.88 -12.13
CA GLY A 92 -19.11 1.93 -11.14
C GLY A 92 -17.60 1.74 -11.25
N VAL A 93 -16.84 2.82 -11.46
CA VAL A 93 -15.40 2.77 -11.60
C VAL A 93 -14.71 3.71 -10.62
N ASP A 94 -13.66 3.21 -9.99
CA ASP A 94 -12.79 3.92 -9.10
C ASP A 94 -11.40 4.07 -9.72
N MET A 95 -10.76 5.20 -9.47
CA MET A 95 -9.45 5.49 -10.05
C MET A 95 -8.53 6.17 -9.04
N VAL A 96 -7.24 5.87 -9.16
CA VAL A 96 -6.15 6.66 -8.60
C VAL A 96 -5.36 7.22 -9.77
N VAL A 97 -5.36 8.53 -9.89
CA VAL A 97 -4.74 9.25 -11.02
C VAL A 97 -3.81 10.33 -10.52
N SER A 98 -2.81 10.70 -11.31
CA SER A 98 -1.96 11.84 -11.01
C SER A 98 -1.75 12.72 -12.24
N TYR A 99 -1.46 13.98 -11.97
CA TYR A 99 -1.06 14.94 -12.97
C TYR A 99 0.20 15.67 -12.52
N ASN A 100 1.21 15.62 -13.36
CA ASN A 100 2.44 16.36 -13.13
C ASN A 100 2.39 17.68 -13.89
N THR A 101 2.51 18.80 -13.19
CA THR A 101 2.38 20.14 -13.77
C THR A 101 3.57 20.55 -14.62
N ASN A 102 4.78 20.05 -14.32
CA ASN A 102 6.00 20.40 -15.05
C ASN A 102 6.02 19.80 -16.45
N ILE A 103 5.66 18.54 -16.57
CA ILE A 103 5.66 17.81 -17.85
C ILE A 103 4.26 17.71 -18.48
N GLN A 104 3.25 18.25 -17.81
CA GLN A 104 1.84 18.24 -18.24
C GLN A 104 1.33 16.84 -18.58
N ALA A 105 1.71 15.85 -17.77
CA ALA A 105 1.36 14.46 -17.99
C ALA A 105 0.30 13.98 -17.00
N LEU A 106 -0.75 13.34 -17.53
CA LEU A 106 -1.76 12.62 -16.77
C LEU A 106 -1.39 11.14 -16.74
N ASN A 107 -1.33 10.55 -15.53
CA ASN A 107 -1.07 9.14 -15.34
C ASN A 107 -2.23 8.48 -14.58
N TYR A 108 -2.64 7.32 -15.07
CA TYR A 108 -3.61 6.45 -14.41
C TYR A 108 -2.85 5.34 -13.70
N HIS A 109 -2.79 5.39 -12.36
CA HIS A 109 -2.09 4.39 -11.57
C HIS A 109 -2.94 3.16 -11.35
N LEU A 110 -4.21 3.37 -10.95
CA LEU A 110 -5.18 2.30 -10.74
C LEU A 110 -6.52 2.67 -11.37
N ILE A 111 -7.15 1.68 -12.01
CA ILE A 111 -8.53 1.75 -12.48
C ILE A 111 -9.18 0.43 -12.07
N SER A 112 -10.27 0.50 -11.31
CA SER A 112 -10.96 -0.69 -10.80
C SER A 112 -12.46 -0.50 -10.76
N THR A 113 -13.18 -1.57 -11.03
CA THR A 113 -14.64 -1.63 -10.86
C THR A 113 -15.06 -2.42 -9.61
N SER A 114 -14.10 -2.96 -8.84
CA SER A 114 -14.41 -3.84 -7.70
C SER A 114 -13.42 -3.76 -6.54
N VAL A 115 -12.11 -3.55 -6.82
CA VAL A 115 -11.07 -3.68 -5.80
C VAL A 115 -10.93 -2.41 -4.96
N LEU A 116 -10.97 -1.24 -5.58
CA LEU A 116 -10.81 0.03 -4.84
C LEU A 116 -11.99 0.30 -3.91
N ASN A 117 -13.22 -0.04 -4.32
CA ASN A 117 -14.42 0.06 -3.50
C ASN A 117 -14.55 1.41 -2.77
N PHE A 118 -14.37 2.51 -3.53
CA PHE A 118 -14.50 3.86 -3.00
C PHE A 118 -15.98 4.22 -2.79
N ASP A 119 -16.26 4.93 -1.69
CA ASP A 119 -17.59 5.48 -1.40
C ASP A 119 -17.44 6.96 -1.03
N PRO A 120 -18.20 7.87 -1.66
CA PRO A 120 -18.15 9.31 -1.38
C PRO A 120 -18.43 9.70 0.07
N LYS A 121 -19.00 8.80 0.88
CA LYS A 121 -19.19 9.02 2.32
C LYS A 121 -17.91 8.87 3.11
N PHE A 122 -16.93 8.15 2.57
CA PHE A 122 -15.65 7.85 3.19
C PHE A 122 -14.53 8.51 2.38
N LEU A 123 -14.11 9.67 2.86
CA LEU A 123 -13.08 10.45 2.17
C LEU A 123 -11.69 9.88 2.43
N VAL A 124 -10.85 9.91 1.42
CA VAL A 124 -9.42 9.60 1.56
C VAL A 124 -8.76 10.82 2.21
N THR A 125 -8.58 10.79 3.53
CA THR A 125 -8.05 11.90 4.32
C THR A 125 -6.60 11.69 4.75
N GLY A 126 -6.16 10.42 4.84
CA GLY A 126 -4.78 10.06 5.14
C GLY A 126 -4.07 9.65 3.86
N VAL A 127 -3.21 10.52 3.33
CA VAL A 127 -2.37 10.23 2.15
C VAL A 127 -0.97 10.67 2.44
N ASP A 128 0.02 9.84 2.12
CA ASP A 128 1.44 10.15 2.22
C ASP A 128 2.23 9.47 1.13
N LEU A 129 3.25 10.15 0.62
CA LEU A 129 4.16 9.62 -0.39
C LEU A 129 5.56 9.47 0.22
N ILE A 130 6.02 8.23 0.34
CA ILE A 130 7.35 7.89 0.84
C ILE A 130 8.13 7.23 -0.29
N ASP A 131 9.16 7.90 -0.78
CA ASP A 131 9.88 7.52 -2.00
C ASP A 131 8.91 7.39 -3.19
N ASN A 132 8.68 6.17 -3.65
CA ASN A 132 7.75 5.88 -4.74
C ASN A 132 6.43 5.25 -4.27
N PHE A 133 6.24 5.10 -2.96
CA PHE A 133 5.07 4.44 -2.40
C PHE A 133 4.05 5.47 -1.91
N LEU A 134 2.91 5.53 -2.59
CA LEU A 134 1.77 6.35 -2.19
C LEU A 134 0.86 5.55 -1.26
N PHE A 135 0.86 5.89 0.02
CA PHE A 135 0.00 5.30 1.05
C PHE A 135 -1.31 6.09 1.15
N PHE A 136 -2.42 5.40 1.33
CA PHE A 136 -3.71 6.07 1.53
C PHE A 136 -4.70 5.24 2.36
N THR A 137 -5.60 5.95 3.03
CA THR A 137 -6.68 5.38 3.86
C THR A 137 -7.97 6.16 3.68
N ASP A 138 -9.10 5.46 3.67
CA ASP A 138 -10.46 6.00 3.49
C ASP A 138 -11.44 5.62 4.63
N ASP A 139 -10.97 5.02 5.72
CA ASP A 139 -11.78 4.56 6.87
C ASP A 139 -12.87 3.52 6.52
N LEU A 140 -12.94 3.09 5.27
CA LEU A 140 -13.83 2.01 4.81
C LEU A 140 -13.06 0.74 4.51
N ASN A 141 -11.95 0.88 3.82
CA ASN A 141 -11.09 -0.20 3.36
C ASN A 141 -9.83 -0.32 4.23
N PRO A 142 -9.13 -1.46 4.23
CA PRO A 142 -7.82 -1.57 4.87
C PRO A 142 -6.83 -0.54 4.31
N PRO A 143 -5.83 -0.09 5.08
CA PRO A 143 -4.78 0.78 4.58
C PRO A 143 -4.11 0.21 3.33
N ARG A 144 -3.95 1.03 2.32
CA ARG A 144 -3.43 0.66 1.01
C ARG A 144 -2.21 1.46 0.64
N PHE A 145 -1.41 0.92 -0.27
CA PHE A 145 -0.33 1.65 -0.93
C PHE A 145 -0.16 1.17 -2.38
N ILE A 146 0.41 2.04 -3.19
CA ILE A 146 0.82 1.72 -4.56
C ILE A 146 2.24 2.21 -4.81
N ASP A 147 2.97 1.54 -5.67
CA ASP A 147 4.20 2.07 -6.27
C ASP A 147 3.81 2.91 -7.48
N VAL A 148 4.02 4.24 -7.41
CA VAL A 148 3.62 5.17 -8.48
C VAL A 148 4.41 5.00 -9.78
N ASN A 149 5.54 4.32 -9.74
CA ASN A 149 6.35 4.01 -10.91
C ASN A 149 6.00 2.68 -11.56
N ARG A 150 5.19 1.85 -10.87
CA ARG A 150 4.77 0.55 -11.38
C ARG A 150 3.53 0.67 -12.25
N GLN A 151 3.54 -0.04 -13.38
CA GLN A 151 2.35 -0.27 -14.18
C GLN A 151 1.58 -1.45 -13.57
N TYR A 152 0.44 -1.17 -12.94
CA TYR A 152 -0.45 -2.24 -12.48
C TYR A 152 -1.16 -2.86 -13.67
N ALA A 153 -1.28 -4.19 -13.67
CA ALA A 153 -2.04 -4.90 -14.67
C ALA A 153 -3.53 -4.50 -14.56
N THR A 154 -4.29 -4.70 -15.64
CA THR A 154 -5.74 -4.40 -15.66
C THR A 154 -6.55 -5.26 -14.68
N SER A 155 -5.96 -6.30 -14.11
CA SER A 155 -6.57 -7.21 -13.13
C SER A 155 -5.68 -7.35 -11.89
N PHE A 156 -5.48 -6.25 -11.14
CA PHE A 156 -4.85 -6.32 -9.84
C PHE A 156 -5.87 -6.75 -8.77
N VAL A 157 -5.37 -7.33 -7.69
CA VAL A 157 -6.17 -7.78 -6.55
C VAL A 157 -5.85 -6.95 -5.30
N GLU A 158 -6.71 -7.01 -4.29
CA GLU A 158 -6.50 -6.31 -3.02
C GLU A 158 -5.12 -6.58 -2.40
N ALA A 159 -4.63 -7.81 -2.53
CA ALA A 159 -3.32 -8.20 -2.02
C ALA A 159 -2.14 -7.42 -2.64
N ASP A 160 -2.30 -6.91 -3.86
CA ASP A 160 -1.25 -6.16 -4.56
C ASP A 160 -1.07 -4.75 -4.01
N ILE A 161 -2.15 -4.19 -3.47
CA ILE A 161 -2.21 -2.81 -2.97
C ILE A 161 -2.37 -2.71 -1.44
N SER A 162 -2.53 -3.83 -0.73
CA SER A 162 -2.68 -3.84 0.72
C SER A 162 -1.35 -3.58 1.43
N VAL A 163 -1.37 -2.74 2.47
CA VAL A 163 -0.24 -2.55 3.38
C VAL A 163 0.03 -3.83 4.18
N LEU A 164 -1.03 -4.56 4.54
CA LEU A 164 -0.92 -5.84 5.20
C LEU A 164 -0.68 -6.93 4.15
N ARG A 165 0.53 -7.46 4.12
CA ARG A 165 0.88 -8.50 3.15
C ARG A 165 0.34 -9.86 3.56
N PRO A 166 -0.35 -10.58 2.65
CA PRO A 166 -0.90 -11.90 2.93
C PRO A 166 0.17 -12.87 3.38
N ALA A 167 -0.11 -13.62 4.44
CA ALA A 167 0.72 -14.72 4.87
C ALA A 167 0.43 -15.98 4.02
N PRO A 168 1.39 -16.95 3.97
CA PRO A 168 1.10 -18.24 3.39
C PRO A 168 -0.08 -18.92 4.10
N ILE A 169 -1.06 -19.38 3.35
CA ILE A 169 -2.29 -20.00 3.90
C ILE A 169 -2.04 -21.43 4.33
N THR A 170 -1.20 -22.15 3.59
CA THR A 170 -0.90 -23.55 3.84
C THR A 170 0.36 -23.73 4.69
N SER A 171 0.32 -24.67 5.64
CA SER A 171 1.53 -25.10 6.34
C SER A 171 2.47 -25.82 5.37
N PRO A 172 3.79 -25.79 5.63
CA PRO A 172 4.71 -26.61 4.87
C PRO A 172 4.47 -28.10 5.17
N THR A 173 4.71 -28.93 4.19
CA THR A 173 4.73 -30.39 4.35
C THR A 173 6.17 -30.89 4.40
N PHE A 174 6.39 -32.07 4.97
CA PHE A 174 7.74 -32.64 5.04
C PHE A 174 7.74 -34.16 4.89
N THR A 175 8.89 -34.67 4.45
CA THR A 175 9.16 -36.10 4.41
C THR A 175 10.45 -36.33 5.20
N LEU A 176 10.38 -37.23 6.20
CA LEU A 176 11.52 -37.60 7.03
C LEU A 176 12.49 -38.50 6.26
N ARG A 177 13.77 -38.32 6.48
CA ARG A 177 14.81 -39.07 5.83
C ARG A 177 16.07 -39.18 6.71
N THR A 178 16.91 -40.18 6.45
CA THR A 178 18.25 -40.32 7.07
C THR A 178 19.30 -39.85 6.07
N VAL A 179 20.16 -38.92 6.51
CA VAL A 179 21.29 -38.41 5.73
C VAL A 179 22.58 -38.82 6.48
N SER A 180 23.42 -39.60 5.81
CA SER A 180 24.70 -40.06 6.37
C SER A 180 25.65 -38.89 6.57
N GLY A 181 26.29 -38.80 7.72
CA GLY A 181 27.23 -37.74 8.09
C GLY A 181 26.56 -36.40 8.50
N SER A 182 25.24 -36.35 8.56
CA SER A 182 24.52 -35.22 9.10
C SER A 182 24.48 -35.28 10.64
N ALA A 183 24.37 -34.11 11.28
CA ALA A 183 24.21 -34.03 12.73
C ALA A 183 22.86 -34.59 13.18
N ASP A 184 22.84 -35.22 14.35
CA ASP A 184 21.64 -35.87 14.90
C ASP A 184 20.75 -34.92 15.71
N PHE A 185 20.67 -33.67 15.28
CA PHE A 185 19.86 -32.65 15.98
C PHE A 185 18.39 -33.08 16.13
N MET A 186 17.82 -33.65 15.09
CA MET A 186 16.40 -34.06 15.07
C MET A 186 16.14 -35.32 15.89
N GLU A 187 17.16 -36.06 16.29
CA GLU A 187 16.99 -37.28 17.08
C GLU A 187 16.32 -37.00 18.43
N THR A 188 16.69 -35.90 19.07
CA THR A 188 16.21 -35.52 20.41
C THR A 188 15.38 -34.24 20.42
N ASN A 189 15.31 -33.51 19.29
CA ASN A 189 14.57 -32.27 19.15
C ASN A 189 13.41 -32.44 18.18
N PHE A 190 12.21 -32.18 18.65
CA PHE A 190 11.01 -32.26 17.83
C PHE A 190 10.81 -30.91 17.12
N VAL A 191 11.04 -30.89 15.83
CA VAL A 191 11.06 -29.70 14.99
C VAL A 191 9.73 -29.55 14.27
N SER A 192 9.17 -28.35 14.27
CA SER A 192 8.06 -27.96 13.40
C SER A 192 8.51 -26.85 12.48
N PHE A 193 8.08 -26.92 11.22
CA PHE A 193 8.46 -25.99 10.16
C PHE A 193 7.36 -24.97 9.89
N ALA A 194 7.76 -23.78 9.51
CA ALA A 194 6.91 -22.72 8.98
C ALA A 194 7.68 -21.94 7.92
N TYR A 195 7.01 -21.17 7.12
CA TYR A 195 7.67 -20.27 6.17
C TYR A 195 6.92 -18.94 6.07
N ARG A 196 7.60 -17.91 5.55
CA ARG A 196 7.02 -16.61 5.29
C ARG A 196 7.48 -16.07 3.95
N TYR A 197 6.67 -15.22 3.38
CA TYR A 197 6.99 -14.54 2.14
C TYR A 197 7.76 -13.24 2.38
N LYS A 198 8.70 -12.95 1.50
CA LYS A 198 9.29 -11.64 1.31
C LYS A 198 8.74 -11.06 0.02
N TYR A 199 8.15 -9.88 0.11
CA TYR A 199 7.53 -9.18 -1.01
C TYR A 199 8.48 -8.20 -1.70
N GLU A 200 8.15 -7.77 -2.92
CA GLU A 200 8.92 -6.84 -3.74
C GLU A 200 9.24 -5.50 -3.05
N ASN A 201 8.36 -5.03 -2.16
CA ASN A 201 8.58 -3.86 -1.32
C ASN A 201 9.43 -4.15 -0.07
N LEU A 202 10.13 -5.26 -0.03
CA LEU A 202 10.99 -5.76 1.04
C LEU A 202 10.27 -6.07 2.37
N GLN A 203 8.96 -5.97 2.42
CA GLN A 203 8.17 -6.38 3.58
C GLN A 203 8.10 -7.91 3.69
N TYR A 204 7.96 -8.39 4.92
CA TYR A 204 7.72 -9.80 5.20
C TYR A 204 6.27 -10.01 5.61
N SER A 205 5.69 -11.12 5.18
CA SER A 205 4.42 -11.58 5.71
C SER A 205 4.56 -12.11 7.14
N ALA A 206 3.43 -12.35 7.80
CA ALA A 206 3.40 -13.24 8.94
C ALA A 206 3.83 -14.65 8.54
N LEU A 207 4.19 -15.48 9.52
CA LEU A 207 4.52 -16.89 9.30
C LEU A 207 3.26 -17.67 8.88
N SER A 208 3.47 -18.72 8.08
CA SER A 208 2.45 -19.75 7.86
C SER A 208 2.07 -20.45 9.16
N GLN A 209 1.05 -21.25 9.12
CA GLN A 209 0.83 -22.24 10.17
C GLN A 209 2.04 -23.18 10.25
N PHE A 210 2.38 -23.61 11.46
CA PHE A 210 3.44 -24.61 11.65
C PHE A 210 2.97 -25.97 11.15
N SER A 211 3.91 -26.74 10.61
CA SER A 211 3.71 -28.14 10.32
C SER A 211 3.49 -28.95 11.61
N GLU A 212 3.05 -30.18 11.49
CA GLU A 212 3.18 -31.14 12.56
C GLU A 212 4.65 -31.29 12.97
N ALA A 213 4.89 -31.87 14.14
CA ALA A 213 6.25 -32.15 14.58
C ALA A 213 6.90 -33.22 13.68
N ALA A 214 8.09 -32.94 13.21
CA ALA A 214 8.86 -33.83 12.34
C ALA A 214 9.43 -34.97 13.18
N PHE A 215 8.58 -35.91 13.54
CA PHE A 215 8.89 -37.00 14.46
C PHE A 215 8.36 -38.34 13.93
N CYS A 216 9.25 -39.34 13.97
CA CYS A 216 8.92 -40.76 13.79
C CYS A 216 9.63 -41.54 14.92
N PRO A 217 8.89 -42.20 15.82
CA PRO A 217 9.49 -42.87 16.94
C PRO A 217 10.37 -44.02 16.49
N MET A 218 11.50 -44.19 17.17
CA MET A 218 12.26 -45.44 17.11
C MET A 218 11.47 -46.58 17.78
N PRO A 219 11.85 -47.83 17.56
CA PRO A 219 11.28 -48.94 18.29
C PRO A 219 11.37 -48.73 19.80
N TYR A 220 10.31 -49.10 20.51
CA TYR A 220 10.31 -49.03 21.97
C TYR A 220 11.34 -49.99 22.55
N GLU A 221 12.34 -49.45 23.21
CA GLU A 221 13.36 -50.20 23.89
C GLU A 221 13.84 -49.42 25.12
N VAL A 222 13.88 -50.06 26.27
CA VAL A 222 14.40 -49.48 27.50
C VAL A 222 15.76 -50.06 27.79
N THR A 223 16.80 -49.26 27.69
CA THR A 223 18.16 -49.68 28.04
C THR A 223 18.37 -49.50 29.55
N LEU A 224 18.78 -50.56 30.23
CA LEU A 224 19.04 -50.52 31.68
C LEU A 224 20.18 -49.57 32.06
N GLU A 225 21.07 -49.27 31.12
CA GLU A 225 22.23 -48.41 31.35
C GLU A 225 21.89 -46.93 31.33
N MET A 226 20.87 -46.51 30.56
CA MET A 226 20.53 -45.08 30.36
C MET A 226 19.19 -44.69 30.96
N TYR A 227 18.37 -45.60 31.44
CA TYR A 227 17.00 -45.35 31.94
C TYR A 227 16.16 -44.53 30.96
N SER A 228 16.48 -44.60 29.65
CA SER A 228 15.81 -43.84 28.60
C SER A 228 15.00 -44.74 27.68
N ASN A 229 13.81 -44.29 27.33
CA ASN A 229 12.98 -44.95 26.34
C ASN A 229 13.41 -44.50 24.92
N THR A 230 13.96 -45.43 24.13
CA THR A 230 14.39 -45.14 22.76
C THR A 230 13.23 -44.74 21.85
N GLY A 231 12.01 -45.16 22.17
CA GLY A 231 10.82 -44.71 21.45
C GLY A 231 10.54 -43.20 21.54
N MET A 232 11.21 -42.49 22.46
CA MET A 232 11.15 -41.01 22.53
C MET A 232 12.17 -40.33 21.61
N ARG A 233 13.02 -41.09 20.91
CA ARG A 233 13.96 -40.56 19.92
C ARG A 233 13.38 -40.64 18.51
N ASN A 234 13.73 -39.67 17.66
CA ASN A 234 13.36 -39.69 16.25
C ASN A 234 14.24 -40.70 15.49
N ALA A 235 13.60 -41.50 14.66
CA ALA A 235 14.29 -42.47 13.80
C ALA A 235 15.03 -41.81 12.59
N PHE A 236 14.80 -40.53 12.37
CA PHE A 236 15.33 -39.78 11.24
C PHE A 236 16.07 -38.53 11.70
N ASN A 237 17.14 -38.17 11.02
CA ASN A 237 17.99 -37.03 11.35
C ASN A 237 17.82 -35.84 10.38
N ALA A 238 16.99 -35.99 9.34
CA ALA A 238 16.74 -34.94 8.33
C ALA A 238 15.28 -34.95 7.84
N ALA A 239 14.84 -33.83 7.32
CA ALA A 239 13.54 -33.65 6.67
C ALA A 239 13.71 -32.93 5.32
N ALA A 240 13.04 -33.44 4.30
CA ALA A 240 12.79 -32.65 3.07
C ALA A 240 11.50 -31.89 3.27
N VAL A 241 11.57 -30.57 3.25
CA VAL A 241 10.43 -29.68 3.50
C VAL A 241 9.94 -29.11 2.18
N SER A 242 8.63 -29.15 1.94
CA SER A 242 7.99 -28.60 0.76
C SER A 242 7.04 -27.46 1.14
N PHE A 243 7.07 -26.36 0.40
CA PHE A 243 6.29 -25.15 0.64
C PHE A 243 5.88 -24.48 -0.67
N SER A 244 4.90 -23.57 -0.62
CA SER A 244 4.44 -22.80 -1.78
C SER A 244 5.32 -21.59 -2.03
N THR A 245 5.59 -21.29 -3.31
CA THR A 245 6.37 -20.12 -3.74
C THR A 245 5.58 -18.81 -3.73
N GLY A 246 4.27 -18.84 -3.52
CA GLY A 246 3.40 -17.67 -3.56
C GLY A 246 3.26 -17.03 -4.94
N GLY A 247 2.54 -15.92 -5.02
CA GLY A 247 2.26 -15.18 -6.26
C GLY A 247 3.42 -14.35 -6.79
N ALA A 248 3.16 -13.58 -7.85
CA ALA A 248 4.16 -12.79 -8.57
C ALA A 248 4.82 -11.68 -7.72
N SER A 249 4.11 -11.14 -6.73
CA SER A 249 4.65 -10.11 -5.82
C SER A 249 5.61 -10.65 -4.77
N VAL A 250 5.72 -11.99 -4.62
CA VAL A 250 6.66 -12.65 -3.70
C VAL A 250 8.00 -12.83 -4.38
N ILE A 251 9.03 -12.19 -3.84
CA ILE A 251 10.41 -12.25 -4.36
C ILE A 251 11.30 -13.22 -3.59
N GLY A 252 10.90 -13.63 -2.39
CA GLY A 252 11.68 -14.56 -1.59
C GLY A 252 10.87 -15.28 -0.53
N ILE A 253 11.44 -16.34 0.00
CA ILE A 253 10.83 -17.17 1.03
C ILE A 253 11.87 -17.43 2.14
N ASP A 254 11.48 -17.18 3.39
CA ASP A 254 12.25 -17.57 4.55
C ASP A 254 11.64 -18.87 5.11
N LEU A 255 12.38 -19.97 5.05
CA LEU A 255 12.03 -21.22 5.68
C LEU A 255 12.48 -21.18 7.14
N CYS A 256 11.56 -21.44 8.05
CA CYS A 256 11.76 -21.32 9.49
C CYS A 256 11.45 -22.62 10.21
N PHE A 257 11.99 -22.77 11.42
CA PHE A 257 11.66 -23.85 12.31
C PHE A 257 11.57 -23.40 13.76
N LYS A 258 10.85 -24.15 14.55
CA LYS A 258 10.90 -24.08 16.02
C LYS A 258 11.07 -25.48 16.61
N VAL A 259 11.66 -25.54 17.77
CA VAL A 259 11.69 -26.75 18.60
C VAL A 259 10.45 -26.76 19.49
N SER A 260 9.80 -27.90 19.65
CA SER A 260 8.46 -28.04 20.24
C SER A 260 8.27 -27.40 21.61
N ASN A 261 9.31 -27.31 22.41
CA ASN A 261 9.27 -26.76 23.76
C ASN A 261 9.76 -25.31 23.87
N THR A 262 9.99 -24.64 22.73
CA THR A 262 10.45 -23.24 22.69
C THR A 262 9.50 -22.38 21.88
N ASN A 263 9.46 -21.09 22.22
CA ASN A 263 8.76 -20.07 21.43
C ASN A 263 9.69 -19.35 20.43
N VAL A 264 10.95 -19.78 20.35
CA VAL A 264 11.95 -19.17 19.45
C VAL A 264 11.80 -19.78 18.07
N VAL A 265 11.60 -18.93 17.07
CA VAL A 265 11.57 -19.30 15.66
C VAL A 265 12.89 -18.91 15.03
N ASN A 266 13.56 -19.87 14.41
CA ASN A 266 14.82 -19.67 13.73
C ASN A 266 14.63 -19.81 12.22
N VAL A 267 15.38 -19.03 11.44
CA VAL A 267 15.42 -19.15 9.98
C VAL A 267 16.44 -20.23 9.62
N ILE A 268 16.00 -21.21 8.84
CA ILE A 268 16.89 -22.26 8.29
C ILE A 268 17.61 -21.69 7.08
N GLN A 269 16.83 -21.18 6.12
CA GLN A 269 17.34 -20.70 4.85
C GLN A 269 16.44 -19.61 4.30
N LYS A 270 17.06 -18.68 3.58
CA LYS A 270 16.39 -17.64 2.81
C LYS A 270 16.58 -17.95 1.34
N PHE A 271 15.50 -18.04 0.63
CA PHE A 271 15.50 -18.29 -0.80
C PHE A 271 15.13 -17.00 -1.53
N ASN A 272 15.83 -16.73 -2.63
CA ASN A 272 15.44 -15.72 -3.61
C ASN A 272 14.76 -16.44 -4.77
N LYS A 273 13.50 -16.13 -5.03
CA LYS A 273 12.68 -16.83 -6.00
C LYS A 273 13.21 -16.72 -7.44
N GLU A 274 13.79 -15.56 -7.79
CA GLU A 274 14.41 -15.32 -9.10
C GLU A 274 15.69 -16.12 -9.28
N GLU A 275 16.57 -16.12 -8.26
CA GLU A 275 17.83 -16.87 -8.30
C GLU A 275 17.63 -18.38 -8.36
N GLU A 276 16.59 -18.89 -7.70
CA GLU A 276 16.20 -20.30 -7.73
C GLU A 276 15.43 -20.68 -9.01
N GLY A 277 14.99 -19.71 -9.80
CA GLY A 277 14.20 -19.91 -11.02
C GLY A 277 12.80 -20.48 -10.75
N TRP A 278 12.20 -20.19 -9.60
CA TRP A 278 10.90 -20.75 -9.22
C TRP A 278 9.73 -19.99 -9.86
N ALA A 279 8.79 -20.75 -10.40
CA ALA A 279 7.54 -20.19 -10.92
C ALA A 279 6.59 -19.79 -9.77
N ASP A 280 5.61 -18.94 -10.11
CA ASP A 280 4.57 -18.50 -9.20
C ASP A 280 3.63 -19.63 -8.81
N ASN A 281 3.20 -19.64 -7.54
CA ASN A 281 2.20 -20.57 -7.01
C ASN A 281 2.56 -22.05 -7.25
N THR A 282 3.84 -22.38 -7.22
CA THR A 282 4.33 -23.77 -7.30
C THR A 282 4.76 -24.28 -5.92
N THR A 283 4.93 -25.58 -5.80
CA THR A 283 5.46 -26.22 -4.59
C THR A 283 6.91 -26.62 -4.85
N GLN A 284 7.78 -26.30 -3.92
CA GLN A 284 9.21 -26.62 -3.95
C GLN A 284 9.57 -27.53 -2.78
#